data_4428f153db2c08b138a5daef47018dfe
#
_entry.id   4428f153db2c08b138a5daef47018dfe
#
_cell.length_a   1.000
_cell.length_b   1.000
_cell.length_c   1.000
_cell.angle_alpha   90.00
_cell.angle_beta   90.00
_cell.angle_gamma   90.00
#
_symmetry.space_group_name_H-M   'P 1'
#
loop_
_entity.id
_entity.type
_entity.pdbx_description
1 polymer ?
#
loop_
_entity_poly.entity_id
_entity_poly.type
_entity_poly.pdbx_seq_one_letter_code
_entity_poly.pdbx_strand_id
1 'polypeptide(L)'
;MEFSIKSGSPEKQRSACVVVGVYESRKLTLAAELLDKASDGYISGIVRRGDMEGKSGSTLLLQNVPGSLCERVLLVGLGKEKDFREKEFGAAIRTTVKTLNETGAFDASIFLTELAVKKRSIGWRIRQATMIALDATYKFDQFKSKKDEVRRPLRKLTLAVERRNELAQAEEALAQGLAIAEGMAMTKTLGNLPPNICHPTYLAEQAQAMAKEFNLGCEI
;
A
#
# COMPACT_ATOMS: atom_id res chain seq x y z
N MET A 1 -5.10 -9.43 4.45
CA MET A 1 -3.75 -8.97 4.01
C MET A 1 -2.91 -8.74 5.25
N GLU A 2 -1.69 -9.29 5.30
CA GLU A 2 -0.74 -9.09 6.39
C GLU A 2 0.11 -7.85 6.15
N PHE A 3 0.47 -7.16 7.24
CA PHE A 3 1.38 -6.01 7.19
C PHE A 3 2.57 -6.22 8.13
N SER A 4 3.70 -5.65 7.76
CA SER A 4 4.89 -5.57 8.62
C SER A 4 5.65 -4.28 8.36
N ILE A 5 6.40 -3.83 9.36
CA ILE A 5 7.29 -2.67 9.24
C ILE A 5 8.73 -3.18 9.20
N LYS A 6 9.55 -2.64 8.31
CA LYS A 6 10.99 -2.94 8.29
C LYS A 6 11.80 -1.70 7.91
N SER A 7 13.00 -1.62 8.46
CA SER A 7 14.04 -0.74 7.96
C SER A 7 15.09 -1.53 7.20
N GLY A 8 15.67 -0.97 6.18
CA GLY A 8 16.74 -1.61 5.40
C GLY A 8 16.74 -1.20 3.93
N SER A 9 17.79 -1.51 3.24
CA SER A 9 17.99 -1.13 1.84
C SER A 9 17.10 -1.92 0.88
N PRO A 10 16.59 -1.30 -0.19
CA PRO A 10 15.67 -1.93 -1.13
C PRO A 10 16.29 -3.11 -1.90
N GLU A 11 17.59 -3.03 -2.25
CA GLU A 11 18.30 -4.08 -3.00
C GLU A 11 18.48 -5.37 -2.18
N LYS A 12 18.40 -5.29 -0.85
CA LYS A 12 18.55 -6.43 0.07
C LYS A 12 17.23 -7.07 0.50
N GLN A 13 16.10 -6.56 0.00
CA GLN A 13 14.80 -7.11 0.33
C GLN A 13 14.57 -8.42 -0.44
N ARG A 14 14.33 -9.49 0.31
CA ARG A 14 13.91 -10.79 -0.25
C ARG A 14 12.37 -10.82 -0.25
N SER A 15 11.77 -10.25 -1.27
CA SER A 15 10.32 -10.22 -1.48
C SER A 15 10.01 -10.47 -2.96
N ALA A 16 8.80 -10.88 -3.27
CA ALA A 16 8.38 -11.10 -4.65
C ALA A 16 8.38 -9.79 -5.46
N CYS A 17 8.23 -8.63 -4.78
CA CYS A 17 8.33 -7.34 -5.42
C CYS A 17 8.85 -6.26 -4.46
N VAL A 18 9.73 -5.37 -4.95
CA VAL A 18 10.13 -4.14 -4.28
C VAL A 18 9.52 -2.97 -5.04
N VAL A 19 8.92 -2.02 -4.33
CA VAL A 19 8.24 -0.86 -4.89
C VAL A 19 8.99 0.41 -4.56
N VAL A 20 9.38 1.16 -5.61
CA VAL A 20 10.07 2.44 -5.49
C VAL A 20 9.45 3.49 -6.40
N GLY A 21 9.70 4.76 -6.11
CA GLY A 21 9.10 5.88 -6.82
C GLY A 21 10.02 6.53 -7.85
N VAL A 22 9.41 7.11 -8.88
CA VAL A 22 10.05 7.97 -9.87
C VAL A 22 9.23 9.25 -10.00
N TYR A 23 9.85 10.42 -9.81
CA TYR A 23 9.20 11.71 -10.06
C TYR A 23 9.20 12.05 -11.55
N GLU A 24 8.30 12.94 -11.95
CA GLU A 24 8.38 13.59 -13.27
C GLU A 24 9.78 14.17 -13.51
N SER A 25 10.17 14.37 -14.75
CA SER A 25 11.54 14.65 -15.18
C SER A 25 12.52 13.49 -14.94
N ARG A 26 12.00 12.29 -14.73
CA ARG A 26 12.78 11.05 -14.64
C ARG A 26 13.73 11.03 -13.43
N LYS A 27 13.36 11.75 -12.36
CA LYS A 27 14.13 11.80 -11.12
C LYS A 27 13.77 10.58 -10.25
N LEU A 28 14.77 9.81 -9.91
CA LEU A 28 14.63 8.65 -9.00
C LEU A 28 14.44 9.14 -7.56
N THR A 29 13.69 8.39 -6.76
CA THR A 29 13.67 8.52 -5.29
C THR A 29 14.91 7.88 -4.70
N LEU A 30 15.26 8.20 -3.44
CA LEU A 30 16.44 7.64 -2.77
C LEU A 30 16.48 6.10 -2.84
N ALA A 31 15.36 5.43 -2.57
CA ALA A 31 15.26 3.97 -2.68
C ALA A 31 15.47 3.48 -4.12
N ALA A 32 14.96 4.21 -5.12
CA ALA A 32 15.19 3.88 -6.52
C ALA A 32 16.66 4.08 -6.94
N GLU A 33 17.32 5.12 -6.41
CA GLU A 33 18.77 5.38 -6.63
C GLU A 33 19.64 4.26 -6.02
N LEU A 34 19.27 3.74 -4.85
CA LEU A 34 19.99 2.61 -4.23
C LEU A 34 19.89 1.35 -5.08
N LEU A 35 18.70 1.04 -5.61
CA LEU A 35 18.52 -0.06 -6.57
C LEU A 35 19.25 0.18 -7.89
N ASP A 36 19.23 1.41 -8.40
CA ASP A 36 19.93 1.77 -9.63
C ASP A 36 21.45 1.59 -9.48
N LYS A 37 21.99 2.04 -8.35
CA LYS A 37 23.41 1.83 -8.02
C LYS A 37 23.76 0.34 -7.89
N ALA A 38 22.92 -0.45 -7.25
CA ALA A 38 23.14 -1.88 -7.09
C ALA A 38 23.05 -2.64 -8.43
N SER A 39 22.28 -2.11 -9.40
CA SER A 39 22.08 -2.66 -10.73
C SER A 39 22.97 -2.03 -11.82
N ASP A 40 24.01 -1.28 -11.43
CA ASP A 40 24.96 -0.63 -12.32
C ASP A 40 24.27 0.28 -13.37
N GLY A 41 23.30 1.09 -12.92
CA GLY A 41 22.60 2.07 -13.75
C GLY A 41 21.48 1.46 -14.63
N TYR A 42 21.04 0.25 -14.35
CA TYR A 42 19.99 -0.41 -15.13
C TYR A 42 18.68 0.36 -15.11
N ILE A 43 18.22 0.81 -13.92
CA ILE A 43 16.96 1.54 -13.77
C ILE A 43 17.04 2.92 -14.44
N SER A 44 18.11 3.66 -14.22
CA SER A 44 18.31 4.98 -14.87
C SER A 44 18.44 4.86 -16.39
N GLY A 45 18.99 3.75 -16.88
CA GLY A 45 19.02 3.43 -18.31
C GLY A 45 17.61 3.29 -18.92
N ILE A 46 16.71 2.59 -18.25
CA ILE A 46 15.29 2.43 -18.64
C ILE A 46 14.57 3.77 -18.61
N VAL A 47 14.72 4.51 -17.51
CA VAL A 47 14.07 5.83 -17.34
C VAL A 47 14.56 6.84 -18.39
N ARG A 48 15.84 6.84 -18.75
CA ARG A 48 16.38 7.69 -19.82
C ARG A 48 15.81 7.38 -21.19
N ARG A 49 15.55 6.12 -21.49
CA ARG A 49 14.90 5.71 -22.76
C ARG A 49 13.45 6.16 -22.88
N GLY A 50 12.82 6.59 -21.78
CA GLY A 50 11.45 7.08 -21.76
C GLY A 50 10.41 6.06 -21.39
N ASP A 51 10.80 4.83 -21.02
CA ASP A 51 9.85 3.77 -20.62
C ASP A 51 9.13 4.12 -19.31
N MET A 52 9.71 5.03 -18.50
CA MET A 52 9.12 5.56 -17.28
C MET A 52 9.43 7.05 -17.14
N GLU A 53 8.41 7.90 -17.30
CA GLU A 53 8.54 9.37 -17.20
C GLU A 53 8.23 9.92 -15.80
N GLY A 54 7.71 9.08 -14.89
CA GLY A 54 7.35 9.47 -13.53
C GLY A 54 6.01 10.20 -13.41
N LYS A 55 5.18 10.23 -14.46
CA LYS A 55 3.82 10.81 -14.39
C LYS A 55 2.99 10.11 -13.31
N SER A 56 2.23 10.89 -12.55
CA SER A 56 1.36 10.34 -11.49
C SER A 56 0.46 9.22 -12.01
N GLY A 57 0.45 8.09 -11.32
CA GLY A 57 -0.34 6.92 -11.68
C GLY A 57 0.28 6.00 -12.75
N SER A 58 1.43 6.37 -13.36
CA SER A 58 2.17 5.45 -14.23
C SER A 58 2.89 4.38 -13.40
N THR A 59 3.00 3.17 -13.95
CA THR A 59 3.75 2.08 -13.33
C THR A 59 4.56 1.33 -14.38
N LEU A 60 5.72 0.82 -13.99
CA LEU A 60 6.55 -0.05 -14.80
C LEU A 60 7.08 -1.19 -13.95
N LEU A 61 6.74 -2.42 -14.32
CA LEU A 61 7.22 -3.62 -13.65
C LEU A 61 8.48 -4.14 -14.34
N LEU A 62 9.56 -4.19 -13.59
CA LEU A 62 10.83 -4.76 -14.03
C LEU A 62 11.03 -6.13 -13.40
N GLN A 63 11.50 -7.09 -14.18
CA GLN A 63 11.82 -8.42 -13.70
C GLN A 63 13.34 -8.63 -13.67
N ASN A 64 13.81 -9.37 -12.67
CA ASN A 64 15.21 -9.78 -12.57
C ASN A 64 16.19 -8.60 -12.65
N VAL A 65 15.93 -7.53 -11.89
CA VAL A 65 16.83 -6.37 -11.82
C VAL A 65 18.18 -6.81 -11.25
N PRO A 66 19.29 -6.62 -11.97
CA PRO A 66 20.61 -7.05 -11.52
C PRO A 66 20.96 -6.48 -10.14
N GLY A 67 21.70 -7.23 -9.32
CA GLY A 67 22.14 -6.78 -8.00
C GLY A 67 21.05 -6.65 -6.94
N SER A 68 19.78 -6.95 -7.26
CA SER A 68 18.68 -7.00 -6.29
C SER A 68 18.36 -8.43 -5.88
N LEU A 69 17.87 -8.62 -4.64
CA LEU A 69 17.46 -9.92 -4.12
C LEU A 69 15.96 -10.21 -4.34
N CYS A 70 15.21 -9.24 -4.86
CA CYS A 70 13.80 -9.41 -5.18
C CYS A 70 13.62 -9.93 -6.61
N GLU A 71 12.49 -10.63 -6.84
CA GLU A 71 12.16 -11.12 -8.19
C GLU A 71 11.77 -9.98 -9.15
N ARG A 72 11.12 -8.95 -8.61
CA ARG A 72 10.55 -7.83 -9.39
C ARG A 72 10.80 -6.49 -8.71
N VAL A 73 10.91 -5.45 -9.51
CA VAL A 73 10.89 -4.05 -9.05
C VAL A 73 9.75 -3.34 -9.74
N LEU A 74 8.84 -2.75 -8.96
CA LEU A 74 7.77 -1.91 -9.46
C LEU A 74 8.17 -0.43 -9.32
N LEU A 75 8.36 0.23 -10.45
CA LEU A 75 8.53 1.68 -10.51
C LEU A 75 7.15 2.34 -10.52
N VAL A 76 6.94 3.32 -9.66
CA VAL A 76 5.67 4.06 -9.53
C VAL A 76 5.90 5.53 -9.79
N GLY A 77 5.15 6.10 -10.73
CA GLY A 77 5.18 7.52 -11.06
C GLY A 77 4.50 8.36 -9.99
N LEU A 78 5.22 9.33 -9.47
CA LEU A 78 4.83 10.18 -8.35
C LEU A 78 4.31 11.56 -8.79
N GLY A 79 4.46 11.90 -10.09
CA GLY A 79 4.22 13.25 -10.56
C GLY A 79 5.35 14.21 -10.20
N LYS A 80 5.06 15.52 -10.21
CA LYS A 80 6.07 16.54 -9.91
C LYS A 80 6.44 16.55 -8.44
N GLU A 81 7.73 16.47 -8.12
CA GLU A 81 8.24 16.42 -6.75
C GLU A 81 7.73 17.60 -5.88
N LYS A 82 7.72 18.82 -6.43
CA LYS A 82 7.23 20.02 -5.73
C LYS A 82 5.75 19.98 -5.35
N ASP A 83 4.97 19.17 -6.07
CA ASP A 83 3.53 19.02 -5.89
C ASP A 83 3.17 17.75 -5.11
N PHE A 84 4.19 16.94 -4.72
CA PHE A 84 3.98 15.70 -4.00
C PHE A 84 3.51 15.98 -2.56
N ARG A 85 2.22 15.70 -2.32
CA ARG A 85 1.51 15.92 -1.06
C ARG A 85 0.67 14.70 -0.69
N GLU A 86 -0.25 14.87 0.22
CA GLU A 86 -1.14 13.81 0.74
C GLU A 86 -1.93 13.10 -0.37
N LYS A 87 -2.48 13.87 -1.31
CA LYS A 87 -3.26 13.34 -2.44
C LYS A 87 -2.41 12.48 -3.36
N GLU A 88 -1.23 12.96 -3.73
CA GLU A 88 -0.29 12.26 -4.61
C GLU A 88 0.27 11.01 -3.92
N PHE A 89 0.59 11.10 -2.63
CA PHE A 89 0.98 9.96 -1.81
C PHE A 89 -0.12 8.88 -1.80
N GLY A 90 -1.36 9.28 -1.51
CA GLY A 90 -2.49 8.36 -1.49
C GLY A 90 -2.74 7.70 -2.85
N ALA A 91 -2.64 8.48 -3.94
CA ALA A 91 -2.76 7.96 -5.30
C ALA A 91 -1.66 6.95 -5.63
N ALA A 92 -0.40 7.23 -5.25
CA ALA A 92 0.73 6.34 -5.46
C ALA A 92 0.55 5.00 -4.72
N ILE A 93 0.14 5.02 -3.45
CA ILE A 93 -0.15 3.80 -2.69
C ILE A 93 -1.29 3.01 -3.33
N ARG A 94 -2.39 3.66 -3.70
CA ARG A 94 -3.55 3.01 -4.34
C ARG A 94 -3.17 2.36 -5.67
N THR A 95 -2.43 3.06 -6.52
CA THR A 95 -1.93 2.54 -7.80
C THR A 95 -1.01 1.34 -7.56
N THR A 96 -0.07 1.45 -6.61
CA THR A 96 0.83 0.36 -6.22
C THR A 96 0.07 -0.92 -5.89
N VAL A 97 -0.90 -0.84 -4.97
CA VAL A 97 -1.64 -2.02 -4.52
C VAL A 97 -2.48 -2.64 -5.64
N LYS A 98 -3.12 -1.80 -6.47
CA LYS A 98 -3.87 -2.29 -7.63
C LYS A 98 -2.96 -3.03 -8.62
N THR A 99 -1.83 -2.42 -9.00
CA THR A 99 -0.87 -3.06 -9.91
C THR A 99 -0.31 -4.36 -9.33
N LEU A 100 0.08 -4.38 -8.04
CA LEU A 100 0.60 -5.60 -7.41
C LEU A 100 -0.41 -6.76 -7.43
N ASN A 101 -1.70 -6.48 -7.25
CA ASN A 101 -2.75 -7.51 -7.35
C ASN A 101 -2.90 -8.11 -8.76
N GLU A 102 -2.40 -7.43 -9.79
CA GLU A 102 -2.43 -7.89 -11.18
C GLU A 102 -1.14 -8.64 -11.59
N THR A 103 -0.07 -8.52 -10.79
CA THR A 103 1.26 -9.04 -11.14
C THR A 103 1.54 -10.48 -10.67
N GLY A 104 0.72 -11.06 -9.82
CA GLY A 104 0.97 -12.35 -9.18
C GLY A 104 2.07 -12.31 -8.11
N ALA A 105 2.53 -11.13 -7.68
CA ALA A 105 3.38 -10.98 -6.51
C ALA A 105 2.56 -11.22 -5.24
N PHE A 106 2.90 -12.25 -4.46
CA PHE A 106 2.16 -12.58 -3.24
C PHE A 106 2.58 -11.71 -2.04
N ASP A 107 3.79 -11.12 -2.09
CA ASP A 107 4.29 -10.17 -1.11
C ASP A 107 5.06 -9.03 -1.77
N ALA A 108 5.10 -7.86 -1.12
CA ALA A 108 5.86 -6.72 -1.59
C ALA A 108 6.42 -5.87 -0.46
N SER A 109 7.58 -5.24 -0.71
CA SER A 109 8.21 -4.25 0.16
C SER A 109 8.05 -2.86 -0.46
N ILE A 110 7.33 -1.96 0.22
CA ILE A 110 6.97 -0.63 -0.29
C ILE A 110 7.88 0.44 0.35
N PHE A 111 8.70 1.08 -0.47
CA PHE A 111 9.59 2.19 -0.07
C PHE A 111 8.95 3.56 -0.27
N LEU A 112 7.74 3.65 -0.79
CA LEU A 112 7.01 4.91 -0.93
C LEU A 112 6.68 5.54 0.44
N THR A 113 6.64 4.77 1.50
CA THR A 113 6.41 5.25 2.87
C THR A 113 7.60 6.05 3.43
N GLU A 114 8.79 5.95 2.83
CA GLU A 114 9.95 6.78 3.19
C GLU A 114 9.87 8.19 2.60
N LEU A 115 9.05 8.40 1.57
CA LEU A 115 8.95 9.68 0.88
C LEU A 115 8.43 10.78 1.81
N ALA A 116 9.10 11.92 1.78
CA ALA A 116 8.68 13.08 2.56
C ALA A 116 7.36 13.65 2.03
N VAL A 117 6.34 13.67 2.87
CA VAL A 117 5.07 14.36 2.62
C VAL A 117 5.04 15.62 3.49
N LYS A 118 4.83 16.79 2.88
CA LYS A 118 4.91 18.08 3.58
C LYS A 118 4.04 18.10 4.84
N LYS A 119 4.64 18.46 5.98
CA LYS A 119 3.98 18.53 7.31
C LYS A 119 3.38 17.20 7.81
N ARG A 120 3.85 16.06 7.30
CA ARG A 120 3.36 14.74 7.74
C ARG A 120 4.49 13.87 8.28
N SER A 121 4.25 13.26 9.44
CA SER A 121 5.18 12.34 10.10
C SER A 121 5.21 10.97 9.44
N ILE A 122 6.17 10.14 9.82
CA ILE A 122 6.23 8.73 9.43
C ILE A 122 4.96 7.98 9.89
N GLY A 123 4.49 8.23 11.11
CA GLY A 123 3.25 7.61 11.61
C GLY A 123 2.04 7.95 10.74
N TRP A 124 1.91 9.20 10.25
CA TRP A 124 0.86 9.54 9.30
C TRP A 124 0.98 8.74 7.99
N ARG A 125 2.19 8.65 7.43
CA ARG A 125 2.44 7.94 6.16
C ARG A 125 2.12 6.45 6.26
N ILE A 126 2.54 5.80 7.34
CA ILE A 126 2.27 4.38 7.60
C ILE A 126 0.77 4.14 7.77
N ARG A 127 0.10 4.93 8.62
CA ARG A 127 -1.35 4.81 8.83
C ARG A 127 -2.13 4.98 7.53
N GLN A 128 -1.82 6.02 6.74
CA GLN A 128 -2.48 6.25 5.45
C GLN A 128 -2.20 5.14 4.44
N ALA A 129 -0.95 4.68 4.33
CA ALA A 129 -0.61 3.58 3.43
C ALA A 129 -1.40 2.30 3.77
N THR A 130 -1.51 1.97 5.05
CA THR A 130 -2.28 0.82 5.54
C THR A 130 -3.76 0.93 5.20
N MET A 131 -4.38 2.06 5.54
CA MET A 131 -5.79 2.32 5.26
C MET A 131 -6.09 2.26 3.76
N ILE A 132 -5.27 2.92 2.93
CA ILE A 132 -5.46 2.96 1.48
C ILE A 132 -5.25 1.60 0.85
N ALA A 133 -4.28 0.81 1.33
CA ALA A 133 -4.02 -0.53 0.83
C ALA A 133 -5.21 -1.47 1.08
N LEU A 134 -5.77 -1.44 2.28
CA LEU A 134 -6.95 -2.23 2.63
C LEU A 134 -8.21 -1.74 1.92
N ASP A 135 -8.37 -0.42 1.78
CA ASP A 135 -9.46 0.18 0.99
C ASP A 135 -9.42 -0.23 -0.48
N ALA A 136 -8.22 -0.24 -1.08
CA ALA A 136 -8.02 -0.61 -2.49
C ALA A 136 -8.28 -2.09 -2.77
N THR A 137 -8.21 -2.95 -1.76
CA THR A 137 -8.44 -4.40 -1.85
C THR A 137 -9.80 -4.83 -1.33
N TYR A 138 -10.58 -3.91 -0.76
CA TYR A 138 -11.92 -4.22 -0.28
C TYR A 138 -12.82 -4.69 -1.43
N LYS A 139 -13.51 -5.81 -1.21
CA LYS A 139 -14.49 -6.38 -2.15
C LYS A 139 -15.76 -6.74 -1.40
N PHE A 140 -16.89 -6.36 -1.96
CA PHE A 140 -18.20 -6.83 -1.53
C PHE A 140 -18.71 -7.87 -2.54
N ASP A 141 -18.54 -9.13 -2.22
CA ASP A 141 -18.84 -10.26 -3.11
C ASP A 141 -19.74 -11.33 -2.48
N GLN A 142 -20.36 -11.00 -1.32
CA GLN A 142 -21.18 -11.95 -0.55
C GLN A 142 -22.36 -12.55 -1.36
N PHE A 143 -22.91 -11.77 -2.29
CA PHE A 143 -24.07 -12.17 -3.10
C PHE A 143 -23.72 -12.48 -4.55
N LYS A 144 -22.43 -12.46 -4.91
CA LYS A 144 -22.02 -12.84 -6.26
C LYS A 144 -22.07 -14.36 -6.42
N SER A 145 -22.77 -14.85 -7.45
CA SER A 145 -22.82 -16.26 -7.83
C SER A 145 -21.45 -16.78 -8.26
N LYS A 146 -20.65 -15.92 -8.90
CA LYS A 146 -19.26 -16.20 -9.26
C LYS A 146 -18.38 -15.13 -8.64
N LYS A 147 -17.43 -15.57 -7.81
CA LYS A 147 -16.42 -14.68 -7.23
C LYS A 147 -15.28 -14.51 -8.22
N ASP A 148 -14.79 -13.28 -8.38
CA ASP A 148 -13.61 -13.01 -9.18
C ASP A 148 -12.39 -13.59 -8.47
N GLU A 149 -11.92 -14.73 -8.91
CA GLU A 149 -10.73 -15.37 -8.36
C GLU A 149 -9.47 -14.68 -8.91
N VAL A 150 -8.76 -14.01 -8.04
CA VAL A 150 -7.39 -13.58 -8.32
C VAL A 150 -6.48 -14.80 -8.10
N ARG A 151 -5.85 -15.31 -9.15
CA ARG A 151 -5.02 -16.53 -9.10
C ARG A 151 -3.94 -16.48 -8.02
N ARG A 152 -3.33 -15.33 -7.80
CA ARG A 152 -2.31 -15.09 -6.77
C ARG A 152 -2.51 -13.71 -6.17
N PRO A 153 -3.39 -13.55 -5.17
CA PRO A 153 -3.62 -12.25 -4.54
C PRO A 153 -2.39 -11.82 -3.73
N LEU A 154 -2.18 -10.51 -3.66
CA LEU A 154 -1.25 -9.91 -2.74
C LEU A 154 -1.67 -10.23 -1.30
N ARG A 155 -0.80 -10.90 -0.53
CA ARG A 155 -1.10 -11.36 0.83
C ARG A 155 -0.36 -10.58 1.91
N LYS A 156 0.81 -10.05 1.57
CA LYS A 156 1.67 -9.37 2.54
C LYS A 156 2.27 -8.10 1.97
N LEU A 157 2.21 -7.03 2.77
CA LEU A 157 2.90 -5.77 2.51
C LEU A 157 3.87 -5.45 3.63
N THR A 158 5.12 -5.22 3.28
CA THR A 158 6.12 -4.64 4.16
C THR A 158 6.25 -3.17 3.86
N LEU A 159 5.94 -2.30 4.84
CA LEU A 159 6.10 -0.86 4.71
C LEU A 159 7.48 -0.48 5.24
N ALA A 160 8.29 0.15 4.40
CA ALA A 160 9.65 0.53 4.73
C ALA A 160 9.68 1.82 5.56
N VAL A 161 10.63 1.88 6.50
CA VAL A 161 11.01 3.09 7.22
C VAL A 161 12.50 3.32 7.06
N GLU A 162 12.90 4.58 6.90
CA GLU A 162 14.29 4.95 6.63
C GLU A 162 15.20 4.60 7.79
N ARG A 163 14.73 4.84 9.03
CA ARG A 163 15.55 4.74 10.24
C ARG A 163 14.99 3.73 11.21
N ARG A 164 15.88 2.98 11.87
CA ARG A 164 15.48 1.99 12.90
C ARG A 164 14.75 2.59 14.10
N ASN A 165 15.06 3.84 14.47
CA ASN A 165 14.39 4.53 15.57
C ASN A 165 12.94 4.92 15.25
N GLU A 166 12.52 4.83 13.99
CA GLU A 166 11.13 5.08 13.57
C GLU A 166 10.25 3.83 13.69
N LEU A 167 10.83 2.64 13.91
CA LEU A 167 10.08 1.37 13.93
C LEU A 167 8.94 1.37 14.93
N ALA A 168 9.19 1.75 16.19
CA ALA A 168 8.16 1.73 17.23
C ALA A 168 6.97 2.65 16.88
N GLN A 169 7.26 3.87 16.41
CA GLN A 169 6.21 4.80 15.97
C GLN A 169 5.45 4.29 14.76
N ALA A 170 6.15 3.62 13.84
CA ALA A 170 5.55 3.06 12.64
C ALA A 170 4.66 1.85 12.96
N GLU A 171 5.06 0.99 13.89
CA GLU A 171 4.26 -0.15 14.36
C GLU A 171 2.98 0.29 15.07
N GLU A 172 3.06 1.31 15.92
CA GLU A 172 1.88 1.93 16.53
C GLU A 172 0.94 2.50 15.46
N ALA A 173 1.47 3.24 14.50
CA ALA A 173 0.70 3.81 13.40
C ALA A 173 0.09 2.74 12.49
N LEU A 174 0.78 1.61 12.30
CA LEU A 174 0.25 0.44 11.60
C LEU A 174 -0.98 -0.12 12.33
N ALA A 175 -0.88 -0.34 13.65
CA ALA A 175 -2.00 -0.83 14.47
C ALA A 175 -3.21 0.10 14.38
N GLN A 176 -3.00 1.43 14.47
CA GLN A 176 -4.05 2.42 14.27
C GLN A 176 -4.66 2.34 12.86
N GLY A 177 -3.83 2.21 11.83
CA GLY A 177 -4.28 2.10 10.44
C GLY A 177 -5.13 0.85 10.18
N LEU A 178 -4.75 -0.28 10.78
CA LEU A 178 -5.52 -1.53 10.71
C LEU A 178 -6.90 -1.38 11.36
N ALA A 179 -6.97 -0.84 12.58
CA ALA A 179 -8.22 -0.64 13.29
C ALA A 179 -9.18 0.30 12.51
N ILE A 180 -8.67 1.41 11.98
CA ILE A 180 -9.48 2.33 11.17
C ILE A 180 -9.98 1.64 9.89
N ALA A 181 -9.11 0.90 9.19
CA ALA A 181 -9.48 0.22 7.96
C ALA A 181 -10.54 -0.88 8.18
N GLU A 182 -10.50 -1.55 9.33
CA GLU A 182 -11.52 -2.52 9.74
C GLU A 182 -12.88 -1.86 9.93
N GLY A 183 -12.94 -0.74 10.66
CA GLY A 183 -14.16 0.06 10.80
C GLY A 183 -14.68 0.60 9.46
N MET A 184 -13.79 1.02 8.56
CA MET A 184 -14.16 1.43 7.19
C MET A 184 -14.75 0.26 6.39
N ALA A 185 -14.17 -0.93 6.50
CA ALA A 185 -14.65 -2.13 5.81
C ALA A 185 -16.03 -2.56 6.34
N MET A 186 -16.23 -2.52 7.67
CA MET A 186 -17.52 -2.77 8.30
C MET A 186 -18.59 -1.80 7.78
N THR A 187 -18.29 -0.48 7.81
CA THR A 187 -19.21 0.54 7.33
C THR A 187 -19.60 0.33 5.87
N LYS A 188 -18.62 0.04 5.00
CA LYS A 188 -18.86 -0.26 3.59
C LYS A 188 -19.71 -1.51 3.41
N THR A 189 -19.46 -2.54 4.21
CA THR A 189 -20.22 -3.78 4.15
C THR A 189 -21.68 -3.53 4.52
N LEU A 190 -21.95 -2.83 5.64
CA LEU A 190 -23.30 -2.47 6.04
C LEU A 190 -24.03 -1.63 4.97
N GLY A 191 -23.31 -0.65 4.36
CA GLY A 191 -23.89 0.17 3.30
C GLY A 191 -24.13 -0.54 1.98
N ASN A 192 -23.46 -1.67 1.73
CA ASN A 192 -23.63 -2.48 0.52
C ASN A 192 -24.65 -3.62 0.69
N LEU A 193 -25.06 -3.93 1.93
CA LEU A 193 -26.07 -4.95 2.19
C LEU A 193 -27.44 -4.51 1.67
N PRO A 194 -28.23 -5.41 1.08
CA PRO A 194 -29.58 -5.08 0.64
C PRO A 194 -30.52 -4.90 1.86
N PRO A 195 -31.65 -4.14 1.71
CA PRO A 195 -32.51 -3.75 2.82
C PRO A 195 -33.23 -4.90 3.51
N ASN A 196 -33.41 -6.02 2.81
CA ASN A 196 -33.96 -7.25 3.40
C ASN A 196 -33.01 -7.94 4.38
N ILE A 197 -31.73 -7.53 4.44
CA ILE A 197 -30.73 -8.00 5.40
C ILE A 197 -30.37 -6.87 6.36
N CYS A 198 -29.95 -5.71 5.83
CA CYS A 198 -29.57 -4.56 6.62
C CYS A 198 -30.81 -3.71 6.99
N HIS A 199 -31.60 -4.23 7.92
CA HIS A 199 -32.74 -3.53 8.54
C HIS A 199 -32.34 -3.02 9.95
N PRO A 200 -33.19 -2.19 10.61
CA PRO A 200 -32.81 -1.58 11.91
C PRO A 200 -32.39 -2.58 12.99
N THR A 201 -33.09 -3.72 13.11
CA THR A 201 -32.72 -4.75 14.08
C THR A 201 -31.33 -5.34 13.81
N TYR A 202 -30.99 -5.60 12.51
CA TYR A 202 -29.67 -6.08 12.13
C TYR A 202 -28.58 -5.08 12.49
N LEU A 203 -28.81 -3.78 12.28
CA LEU A 203 -27.86 -2.74 12.68
C LEU A 203 -27.64 -2.70 14.20
N ALA A 204 -28.72 -2.86 14.98
CA ALA A 204 -28.66 -2.96 16.43
C ALA A 204 -27.83 -4.18 16.87
N GLU A 205 -28.06 -5.35 16.27
CA GLU A 205 -27.29 -6.57 16.52
C GLU A 205 -25.80 -6.38 16.20
N GLN A 206 -25.47 -5.71 15.09
CA GLN A 206 -24.08 -5.41 14.73
C GLN A 206 -23.42 -4.45 15.73
N ALA A 207 -24.14 -3.44 16.21
CA ALA A 207 -23.67 -2.53 17.25
C ALA A 207 -23.40 -3.27 18.57
N GLN A 208 -24.30 -4.15 18.99
CA GLN A 208 -24.11 -4.98 20.18
C GLN A 208 -22.93 -5.94 20.05
N ALA A 209 -22.78 -6.58 18.89
CA ALA A 209 -21.67 -7.49 18.62
C ALA A 209 -20.31 -6.76 18.70
N MET A 210 -20.21 -5.60 18.08
CA MET A 210 -19.02 -4.72 18.14
C MET A 210 -18.73 -4.25 19.57
N ALA A 211 -19.76 -3.82 20.30
CA ALA A 211 -19.62 -3.39 21.68
C ALA A 211 -19.09 -4.51 22.58
N LYS A 212 -19.59 -5.73 22.40
CA LYS A 212 -19.14 -6.93 23.13
C LYS A 212 -17.68 -7.27 22.79
N GLU A 213 -17.32 -7.25 21.51
CA GLU A 213 -15.96 -7.56 21.04
C GLU A 213 -14.92 -6.59 21.59
N PHE A 214 -15.23 -5.30 21.57
CA PHE A 214 -14.29 -4.23 21.99
C PHE A 214 -14.54 -3.72 23.41
N ASN A 215 -15.38 -4.39 24.20
CA ASN A 215 -15.73 -3.99 25.57
C ASN A 215 -16.21 -2.53 25.68
N LEU A 216 -17.11 -2.13 24.78
CA LEU A 216 -17.74 -0.82 24.73
C LEU A 216 -19.13 -0.83 25.34
N GLY A 217 -19.61 0.32 25.83
CA GLY A 217 -21.02 0.49 26.20
C GLY A 217 -21.89 0.55 24.94
N CYS A 218 -23.05 -0.14 24.96
CA CYS A 218 -24.04 -0.07 23.88
C CYS A 218 -25.43 -0.05 24.49
N GLU A 219 -26.19 0.97 24.17
CA GLU A 219 -27.61 1.12 24.52
C GLU A 219 -28.41 1.23 23.21
N ILE A 220 -29.52 0.45 23.10
CA ILE A 220 -30.34 0.38 21.89
C ILE A 220 -31.79 0.66 22.25
#